data_af159cda794fff39dc4825722c00015a
#
_entry.id   af159cda794fff39dc4825722c00015a
#
_cell.length_a   1.000
_cell.length_b   1.000
_cell.length_c   1.000
_cell.angle_alpha   90.00
_cell.angle_beta   90.00
_cell.angle_gamma   90.00
#
_symmetry.space_group_name_H-M   'P 1'
#
loop_
_entity.id
_entity.type
_entity.pdbx_description
1 polymer ?
#
loop_
_entity_poly.entity_id
_entity_poly.type
_entity_poly.pdbx_seq_one_letter_code
_entity_poly.pdbx_strand_id
1 'polypeptide(L)'
;SNDSLESNDSEKPKVKAELKLGDWNVDKGFLRGSIDFVFEHKGRIYLIDWKSNTLADYHPKTLENEVMKRYMLQLQIYTLATSYWFKLDTKEKFENRFGGVLYIFLRGMPQKEGVFFFRPSWNDLLDYEKRLSLEIY
;
A
#
# COMPACT_ATOMS: atom_id res chain seq x y z
N SER A 1 30.79 11.77 36.82
CA SER A 1 29.63 10.98 36.40
C SER A 1 28.83 11.76 35.35
N ASN A 2 29.07 11.46 34.10
CA ASN A 2 28.30 11.97 32.97
C ASN A 2 27.22 10.95 32.64
N ASP A 3 25.99 11.21 33.03
CA ASP A 3 24.81 10.56 32.48
C ASP A 3 24.48 11.23 31.15
N SER A 4 24.95 10.64 30.06
CA SER A 4 24.49 10.96 28.74
C SER A 4 23.15 10.25 28.54
N LEU A 5 22.05 10.97 28.70
CA LEU A 5 20.74 10.59 28.24
C LEU A 5 20.80 10.53 26.72
N GLU A 6 20.93 9.34 26.19
CA GLU A 6 20.64 9.07 24.76
C GLU A 6 19.14 9.34 24.56
N SER A 7 18.85 10.47 23.93
CA SER A 7 17.53 10.77 23.42
C SER A 7 17.20 9.75 22.36
N ASN A 8 16.29 8.85 22.70
CA ASN A 8 15.65 7.96 21.75
C ASN A 8 14.80 8.84 20.83
N ASP A 9 15.45 9.34 19.78
CA ASP A 9 14.77 10.11 18.73
C ASP A 9 13.94 9.11 17.94
N SER A 10 12.67 8.93 18.37
CA SER A 10 11.71 8.14 17.64
C SER A 10 11.51 8.84 16.29
N GLU A 11 12.12 8.29 15.27
CA GLU A 11 12.04 8.82 13.90
C GLU A 11 10.57 8.93 13.51
N LYS A 12 10.08 10.18 13.49
CA LYS A 12 8.71 10.47 13.04
C LYS A 12 8.60 10.06 11.56
N PRO A 13 7.50 9.42 11.16
CA PRO A 13 7.31 9.05 9.77
C PRO A 13 7.39 10.28 8.87
N LYS A 14 8.25 10.21 7.86
CA LYS A 14 8.36 11.26 6.85
C LYS A 14 7.18 11.16 5.91
N VAL A 15 6.28 12.13 6.01
CA VAL A 15 5.14 12.24 5.09
C VAL A 15 5.67 12.65 3.72
N LYS A 16 5.46 11.82 2.72
CA LYS A 16 5.69 12.18 1.31
C LYS A 16 4.36 12.53 0.66
N ALA A 17 4.40 13.47 -0.28
CA ALA A 17 3.23 13.98 -0.98
C ALA A 17 2.39 12.88 -1.63
N GLU A 18 1.10 13.14 -1.77
CA GLU A 18 0.13 12.32 -2.48
C GLU A 18 0.64 11.90 -3.86
N LEU A 19 0.75 10.59 -4.10
CA LEU A 19 1.04 10.02 -5.40
C LEU A 19 -0.25 9.95 -6.21
N LYS A 20 -0.43 10.87 -7.14
CA LYS A 20 -1.49 10.75 -8.12
C LYS A 20 -1.03 9.80 -9.22
N LEU A 21 -1.66 8.66 -9.30
CA LEU A 21 -1.55 7.81 -10.48
C LEU A 21 -2.16 8.56 -11.66
N GLY A 22 -1.38 8.77 -12.72
CA GLY A 22 -1.89 9.32 -13.96
C GLY A 22 -3.01 8.45 -14.55
N ASP A 23 -3.72 9.00 -15.51
CA ASP A 23 -4.77 8.25 -16.22
C ASP A 23 -4.16 7.02 -16.92
N TRP A 24 -4.57 5.84 -16.50
CA TRP A 24 -4.17 4.58 -17.11
C TRP A 24 -5.22 4.18 -18.14
N ASN A 25 -4.80 4.09 -19.39
CA ASN A 25 -5.66 3.62 -20.48
C ASN A 25 -5.64 2.09 -20.48
N VAL A 26 -6.69 1.49 -19.98
CA VAL A 26 -6.97 0.07 -20.18
C VAL A 26 -7.97 -0.02 -21.30
N ASP A 27 -7.59 -0.67 -22.40
CA ASP A 27 -8.36 -0.93 -23.61
C ASP A 27 -9.86 -0.54 -23.55
N LYS A 28 -10.20 0.72 -23.86
CA LYS A 28 -11.52 1.36 -23.79
C LYS A 28 -12.03 1.81 -22.39
N GLY A 29 -11.20 1.84 -21.35
CA GLY A 29 -11.56 2.36 -20.04
C GLY A 29 -10.44 3.16 -19.40
N PHE A 30 -10.78 4.20 -18.62
CA PHE A 30 -9.83 4.95 -17.83
C PHE A 30 -9.77 4.36 -16.42
N LEU A 31 -8.62 3.79 -16.05
CA LEU A 31 -8.33 3.53 -14.65
C LEU A 31 -7.79 4.81 -14.02
N ARG A 32 -8.64 5.49 -13.27
CA ARG A 32 -8.22 6.57 -12.38
C ARG A 32 -7.99 5.99 -11.01
N GLY A 33 -6.79 6.14 -10.50
CA GLY A 33 -6.46 5.78 -9.14
C GLY A 33 -5.63 6.88 -8.49
N SER A 34 -5.92 7.18 -7.27
CA SER A 34 -5.05 7.95 -6.40
C SER A 34 -4.75 7.12 -5.17
N ILE A 35 -3.48 7.09 -4.79
CA ILE A 35 -3.09 6.56 -3.49
C ILE A 35 -3.36 7.66 -2.48
N ASP A 36 -4.20 7.37 -1.47
CA ASP A 36 -4.63 8.37 -0.50
C ASP A 36 -3.45 8.91 0.32
N PHE A 37 -2.54 8.05 0.68
CA PHE A 37 -1.40 8.44 1.48
C PHE A 37 -0.19 7.54 1.27
N VAL A 38 0.99 8.15 1.18
CA VAL A 38 2.29 7.46 1.11
C VAL A 38 3.20 8.01 2.18
N PHE A 39 3.81 7.13 2.95
CA PHE A 39 4.80 7.54 3.94
C PHE A 39 6.00 6.60 3.96
N GLU A 40 7.11 7.11 4.47
CA GLU A 40 8.33 6.34 4.68
C GLU A 40 8.59 6.19 6.18
N HIS A 41 8.86 4.96 6.59
CA HIS A 41 9.20 4.64 7.96
C HIS A 41 10.33 3.62 7.99
N LYS A 42 11.42 3.94 8.70
CA LYS A 42 12.62 3.09 8.80
C LYS A 42 13.13 2.61 7.42
N GLY A 43 13.17 3.53 6.45
CA GLY A 43 13.63 3.26 5.09
C GLY A 43 12.65 2.52 4.20
N ARG A 44 11.46 2.17 4.68
CA ARG A 44 10.42 1.47 3.92
C ARG A 44 9.26 2.38 3.57
N ILE A 45 8.70 2.14 2.41
CA ILE A 45 7.58 2.90 1.83
C ILE A 45 6.28 2.14 2.10
N TYR A 46 5.32 2.83 2.70
CA TYR A 46 4.00 2.30 3.01
C TYR A 46 2.92 3.10 2.29
N LEU A 47 1.90 2.39 1.83
CA LEU A 47 0.72 2.98 1.22
C LEU A 47 -0.45 2.84 2.18
N ILE A 48 -1.28 3.87 2.27
CA ILE A 48 -2.55 3.81 3.00
C ILE A 48 -3.68 4.12 2.04
N ASP A 49 -4.72 3.32 2.12
CA ASP A 49 -6.01 3.56 1.48
C ASP A 49 -7.12 3.55 2.54
N TRP A 50 -7.87 4.65 2.60
CA TRP A 50 -9.00 4.80 3.53
C TRP A 50 -10.26 4.23 2.93
N LYS A 51 -10.97 3.39 3.68
CA LYS A 51 -12.23 2.79 3.26
C LYS A 51 -13.34 3.15 4.24
N SER A 52 -14.50 3.50 3.72
CA SER A 52 -15.68 3.85 4.52
C SER A 52 -16.79 2.79 4.44
N ASN A 53 -16.48 1.62 3.92
CA ASN A 53 -17.43 0.52 3.73
C ASN A 53 -18.09 0.11 5.05
N THR A 54 -19.40 -0.11 5.01
CA THR A 54 -20.12 -0.76 6.10
C THR A 54 -20.05 -2.27 5.91
N LEU A 55 -19.38 -2.95 6.83
CA LEU A 55 -19.23 -4.40 6.84
C LEU A 55 -19.97 -4.99 8.04
N ALA A 56 -20.24 -6.29 8.02
CA ALA A 56 -20.89 -6.99 9.13
C ALA A 56 -20.07 -6.90 10.42
N ASP A 57 -18.76 -6.97 10.27
CA ASP A 57 -17.76 -6.75 11.32
C ASP A 57 -16.45 -6.27 10.70
N TYR A 58 -15.46 -5.97 11.52
CA TYR A 58 -14.14 -5.47 11.06
C TYR A 58 -13.01 -6.38 11.56
N HIS A 59 -13.30 -7.66 11.73
CA HIS A 59 -12.31 -8.66 12.10
C HIS A 59 -11.34 -8.93 10.94
N PRO A 60 -10.13 -9.39 11.22
CA PRO A 60 -9.09 -9.61 10.21
C PRO A 60 -9.55 -10.41 8.99
N LYS A 61 -10.30 -11.48 9.21
CA LYS A 61 -10.78 -12.33 8.11
C LYS A 61 -11.83 -11.65 7.23
N THR A 62 -12.70 -10.87 7.82
CA THR A 62 -13.71 -10.09 7.10
C THR A 62 -13.03 -9.03 6.22
N LEU A 63 -12.03 -8.35 6.76
CA LEU A 63 -11.27 -7.35 6.01
C LEU A 63 -10.48 -7.99 4.86
N GLU A 64 -9.82 -9.11 5.11
CA GLU A 64 -9.10 -9.86 4.08
C GLU A 64 -10.04 -10.23 2.92
N ASN A 65 -11.20 -10.81 3.23
CA ASN A 65 -12.18 -11.19 2.23
C ASN A 65 -12.66 -9.98 1.41
N GLU A 66 -12.92 -8.85 2.05
CA GLU A 66 -13.34 -7.62 1.39
C GLU A 66 -12.26 -7.07 0.45
N VAL A 67 -11.01 -7.02 0.91
CA VAL A 67 -9.88 -6.57 0.09
C VAL A 67 -9.67 -7.52 -1.11
N MET A 68 -9.64 -8.82 -0.88
CA MET A 68 -9.45 -9.81 -1.94
C MET A 68 -10.58 -9.78 -2.98
N LYS A 69 -11.80 -9.54 -2.55
CA LYS A 69 -12.97 -9.49 -3.44
C LYS A 69 -13.05 -8.19 -4.24
N ARG A 70 -12.76 -7.03 -3.62
CA ARG A 70 -13.07 -5.72 -4.19
C ARG A 70 -11.85 -4.90 -4.59
N TYR A 71 -10.70 -5.10 -3.95
CA TYR A 71 -9.57 -4.17 -4.04
C TYR A 71 -8.29 -4.81 -4.55
N MET A 72 -8.31 -6.06 -5.03
CA MET A 72 -7.09 -6.72 -5.50
C MET A 72 -6.47 -6.02 -6.70
N LEU A 73 -7.28 -5.58 -7.66
CA LEU A 73 -6.78 -4.85 -8.82
C LEU A 73 -6.13 -3.53 -8.39
N GLN A 74 -6.76 -2.81 -7.48
CA GLN A 74 -6.23 -1.57 -6.90
C GLN A 74 -4.88 -1.81 -6.20
N LEU A 75 -4.79 -2.85 -5.38
CA LEU A 75 -3.58 -3.23 -4.67
C LEU A 75 -2.43 -3.54 -5.65
N GLN A 76 -2.71 -4.27 -6.69
CA GLN A 76 -1.74 -4.61 -7.73
C GLN A 76 -1.22 -3.37 -8.45
N ILE A 77 -2.13 -2.50 -8.87
CA ILE A 77 -1.79 -1.23 -9.53
C ILE A 77 -0.98 -0.33 -8.61
N TYR A 78 -1.38 -0.19 -7.35
CA TYR A 78 -0.66 0.64 -6.38
C TYR A 78 0.75 0.12 -6.11
N THR A 79 0.91 -1.19 -6.01
CA THR A 79 2.22 -1.82 -5.81
C THR A 79 3.14 -1.56 -7.00
N LEU A 80 2.64 -1.75 -8.22
CA LEU A 80 3.39 -1.50 -9.45
C LEU A 80 3.75 -0.02 -9.61
N ALA A 81 2.81 0.88 -9.42
CA ALA A 81 3.04 2.31 -9.54
C ALA A 81 4.08 2.79 -8.54
N THR A 82 4.05 2.30 -7.31
CA THR A 82 5.02 2.62 -6.27
C THR A 82 6.41 2.09 -6.63
N SER A 83 6.49 0.85 -7.09
CA SER A 83 7.77 0.27 -7.51
C SER A 83 8.38 1.03 -8.67
N TYR A 84 7.58 1.45 -9.62
CA TYR A 84 8.02 2.26 -10.75
C TYR A 84 8.46 3.67 -10.32
N TRP A 85 7.65 4.34 -9.51
CA TRP A 85 7.91 5.70 -9.04
C TRP A 85 9.20 5.81 -8.21
N PHE A 86 9.41 4.86 -7.30
CA PHE A 86 10.61 4.82 -6.44
C PHE A 86 11.76 3.99 -7.03
N LYS A 87 11.63 3.52 -8.27
CA LYS A 87 12.65 2.72 -8.96
C LYS A 87 13.07 1.47 -8.19
N LEU A 88 12.08 0.74 -7.68
CA LEU A 88 12.28 -0.51 -6.97
C LEU A 88 12.31 -1.69 -7.97
N ASP A 89 13.25 -1.64 -8.89
CA ASP A 89 13.32 -2.45 -10.09
C ASP A 89 14.13 -3.75 -9.96
N THR A 90 14.64 -4.03 -8.78
CA THR A 90 15.31 -5.28 -8.46
C THR A 90 14.67 -5.92 -7.22
N LYS A 91 14.83 -7.24 -7.09
CA LYS A 91 14.36 -7.98 -5.93
C LYS A 91 14.87 -7.37 -4.62
N GLU A 92 16.15 -7.05 -4.55
CA GLU A 92 16.77 -6.46 -3.37
C GLU A 92 16.17 -5.08 -3.04
N LYS A 93 16.06 -4.19 -4.01
CA LYS A 93 15.48 -2.86 -3.81
C LYS A 93 14.04 -2.95 -3.36
N PHE A 94 13.23 -3.78 -4.01
CA PHE A 94 11.82 -3.92 -3.70
C PHE A 94 11.62 -4.51 -2.30
N GLU A 95 12.24 -5.64 -1.98
CA GLU A 95 12.07 -6.29 -0.68
C GLU A 95 12.64 -5.48 0.48
N ASN A 96 13.70 -4.68 0.25
CA ASN A 96 14.26 -3.82 1.28
C ASN A 96 13.46 -2.54 1.51
N ARG A 97 12.80 -2.01 0.47
CA ARG A 97 12.19 -0.69 0.54
C ARG A 97 10.67 -0.66 0.47
N PHE A 98 10.02 -1.67 -0.10
CA PHE A 98 8.56 -1.71 -0.12
C PHE A 98 8.04 -2.27 1.21
N GLY A 99 7.37 -1.41 1.98
CA GLY A 99 6.89 -1.79 3.32
C GLY A 99 5.56 -2.51 3.30
N GLY A 100 4.66 -2.12 2.41
CA GLY A 100 3.35 -2.74 2.27
C GLY A 100 2.20 -1.75 2.08
N VAL A 101 1.01 -2.29 2.00
CA VAL A 101 -0.24 -1.56 1.81
C VAL A 101 -1.13 -1.75 3.03
N LEU A 102 -1.66 -0.64 3.54
CA LEU A 102 -2.59 -0.59 4.66
C LEU A 102 -3.96 -0.15 4.13
N TYR A 103 -4.96 -1.00 4.27
CA TYR A 103 -6.36 -0.64 4.11
C TYR A 103 -6.94 -0.32 5.48
N ILE A 104 -7.39 0.91 5.66
CA ILE A 104 -7.95 1.37 6.93
C ILE A 104 -9.44 1.60 6.76
N PHE A 105 -10.23 0.70 7.33
CA PHE A 105 -11.68 0.77 7.35
C PHE A 105 -12.12 1.63 8.54
N LEU A 106 -12.46 2.86 8.26
CA LEU A 106 -12.71 3.90 9.28
C LEU A 106 -13.78 3.51 10.29
N ARG A 107 -14.79 2.75 9.85
CA ARG A 107 -15.89 2.32 10.72
C ARG A 107 -15.50 1.27 11.76
N GLY A 108 -14.37 0.59 11.58
CA GLY A 108 -13.82 -0.34 12.56
C GLY A 108 -12.91 0.30 13.60
N MET A 109 -12.46 1.52 13.36
CA MET A 109 -11.48 2.20 14.22
C MET A 109 -11.96 2.46 15.65
N PRO A 110 -13.26 2.79 15.92
CA PRO A 110 -13.73 2.96 17.29
C PRO A 110 -13.53 1.73 18.19
N GLN A 111 -13.56 0.53 17.62
CA GLN A 111 -13.30 -0.74 18.34
C GLN A 111 -11.83 -1.17 18.26
N LYS A 112 -10.93 -0.32 17.76
CA LYS A 112 -9.51 -0.63 17.49
C LYS A 112 -9.35 -1.79 16.50
N GLU A 113 -10.26 -1.90 15.57
CA GLU A 113 -10.28 -2.83 14.45
C GLU A 113 -10.25 -2.05 13.12
N GLY A 114 -10.27 -2.76 12.00
CA GLY A 114 -10.43 -2.11 10.70
C GLY A 114 -9.14 -1.92 9.92
N VAL A 115 -7.99 -2.37 10.43
CA VAL A 115 -6.72 -2.28 9.71
C VAL A 115 -6.39 -3.63 9.07
N PHE A 116 -6.27 -3.64 7.75
CA PHE A 116 -5.76 -4.77 6.99
C PHE A 116 -4.42 -4.38 6.37
N PHE A 117 -3.40 -5.17 6.64
CA PHE A 117 -2.06 -4.98 6.12
C PHE A 117 -1.68 -6.12 5.17
N PHE A 118 -1.13 -5.77 4.02
CA PHE A 118 -0.58 -6.73 3.07
C PHE A 118 0.73 -6.23 2.49
N ARG A 119 1.70 -7.11 2.46
CA ARG A 119 3.00 -6.82 1.86
C ARG A 119 3.27 -7.77 0.70
N PRO A 120 3.08 -7.33 -0.56
CA PRO A 120 3.47 -8.10 -1.72
C PRO A 120 4.95 -8.46 -1.72
N SER A 121 5.26 -9.66 -2.15
CA SER A 121 6.62 -10.11 -2.41
C SER A 121 7.10 -9.64 -3.78
N TRP A 122 8.40 -9.80 -4.04
CA TRP A 122 8.94 -9.58 -5.40
C TRP A 122 8.26 -10.46 -6.44
N ASN A 123 8.02 -11.75 -6.11
CA ASN A 123 7.29 -12.64 -7.00
C ASN A 123 5.86 -12.19 -7.27
N ASP A 124 5.18 -11.66 -6.26
CA ASP A 124 3.87 -11.06 -6.43
C ASP A 124 3.94 -9.88 -7.39
N LEU A 125 4.94 -8.99 -7.25
CA LEU A 125 5.12 -7.85 -8.14
C LEU A 125 5.29 -8.28 -9.60
N LEU A 126 6.13 -9.27 -9.86
CA LEU A 126 6.34 -9.81 -11.20
C LEU A 126 5.05 -10.42 -11.79
N ASP A 127 4.28 -11.10 -10.95
CA ASP A 127 3.01 -11.68 -11.33
C ASP A 127 1.95 -10.59 -11.64
N TYR A 128 1.90 -9.54 -10.85
CA TYR A 128 1.04 -8.39 -11.10
C TYR A 128 1.38 -7.69 -12.42
N GLU A 129 2.67 -7.48 -12.66
CA GLU A 129 3.15 -6.88 -13.91
C GLU A 129 2.73 -7.71 -15.13
N LYS A 130 2.90 -9.01 -15.06
CA LYS A 130 2.51 -9.95 -16.12
C LYS A 130 1.01 -9.93 -16.37
N ARG A 131 0.20 -9.98 -15.32
CA ARG A 131 -1.28 -9.95 -15.43
C ARG A 131 -1.79 -8.65 -16.03
N LEU A 132 -1.29 -7.51 -15.53
CA LEU A 132 -1.71 -6.20 -16.03
C LEU A 132 -1.24 -5.94 -17.45
N SER A 133 -0.09 -6.45 -17.86
CA SER A 133 0.37 -6.38 -19.26
C SER A 133 -0.55 -7.14 -20.21
N LEU A 134 -1.09 -8.29 -19.78
CA LEU A 134 -2.04 -9.06 -20.57
C LEU A 134 -3.42 -8.40 -20.70
N GLU A 135 -3.82 -7.61 -19.72
CA GLU A 135 -5.09 -6.87 -19.72
C GLU A 135 -4.99 -5.52 -20.45
N ILE A 136 -3.81 -4.89 -20.46
CA ILE A 136 -3.57 -3.56 -21.05
C ILE A 136 -3.20 -3.66 -22.53
N TYR A 137 -2.56 -4.73 -22.94
CA TYR A 137 -2.17 -5.00 -24.32
C TYR A 137 -2.99 -6.16 -24.88
#